data_b7ae9c222111d07b2f45e85fd0e163eb
#
_entry.id   b7ae9c222111d07b2f45e85fd0e163eb
#
_cell.length_a   1.000
_cell.length_b   1.000
_cell.length_c   1.000
_cell.angle_alpha   90.00
_cell.angle_beta   90.00
_cell.angle_gamma   90.00
#
_symmetry.space_group_name_H-M   'P 1'
#
loop_
_entity.id
_entity.type
_entity.pdbx_description
1 polymer ?
#
loop_
_entity_poly.entity_id
_entity_poly.type
_entity_poly.pdbx_seq_one_letter_code
_entity_poly.pdbx_strand_id
1 'polypeptide(L)'
;MTEPSTLAELEEKVRESIGVRLFTVLAWIPARRALHRAHSSHPEQYPVGGEKTVEVAAGWLDRCIEAKEPYFGPNPAAVREIFADHELIESLHCGSIINVPVLGEGDVVLGVLNILDAEDSYDDESISVARSLAPLAAPALRELVARLSVQGSRT
;
A
#
# COMPACT_ATOMS: atom_id res chain seq x y z
N MET A 1 -15.42 15.77 -1.64
CA MET A 1 -14.44 16.35 -1.07
C MET A 1 -13.81 15.72 0.09
N THR A 2 -14.31 14.71 0.60
CA THR A 2 -13.76 14.08 1.77
C THR A 2 -12.73 13.01 1.47
N GLU A 3 -12.78 12.41 0.28
CA GLU A 3 -11.90 11.29 0.01
C GLU A 3 -10.43 11.64 0.02
N PRO A 4 -10.00 12.72 -0.66
CA PRO A 4 -8.57 13.04 -0.62
C PRO A 4 -8.09 13.33 0.79
N SER A 5 -8.96 13.94 1.62
CA SER A 5 -8.60 14.22 2.99
C SER A 5 -8.45 12.95 3.80
N THR A 6 -9.28 11.96 3.53
CA THR A 6 -9.26 10.72 4.31
C THR A 6 -7.93 10.00 4.22
N LEU A 7 -7.38 9.87 3.01
CA LEU A 7 -6.09 9.19 2.86
C LEU A 7 -4.94 10.04 3.38
N ALA A 8 -5.02 11.36 3.22
CA ALA A 8 -4.01 12.25 3.80
C ALA A 8 -4.03 12.19 5.32
N GLU A 9 -5.22 12.11 5.90
CA GLU A 9 -5.34 11.98 7.36
C GLU A 9 -4.78 10.64 7.82
N LEU A 10 -4.97 9.59 7.06
CA LEU A 10 -4.40 8.30 7.39
C LEU A 10 -2.87 8.37 7.38
N GLU A 11 -2.30 9.06 6.41
CA GLU A 11 -0.85 9.23 6.37
C GLU A 11 -0.36 9.89 7.65
N GLU A 12 -1.06 10.93 8.13
CA GLU A 12 -0.66 11.60 9.36
C GLU A 12 -0.77 10.68 10.56
N LYS A 13 -1.81 9.86 10.62
CA LYS A 13 -1.96 8.92 11.72
C LYS A 13 -0.84 7.89 11.74
N VAL A 14 -0.44 7.40 10.58
CA VAL A 14 0.69 6.47 10.48
C VAL A 14 1.96 7.16 10.94
N ARG A 15 2.18 8.39 10.48
CA ARG A 15 3.38 9.13 10.84
C ARG A 15 3.47 9.35 12.35
N GLU A 16 2.36 9.68 12.98
CA GLU A 16 2.33 9.92 14.42
C GLU A 16 2.47 8.64 15.23
N SER A 17 1.98 7.54 14.71
CA SER A 17 1.93 6.28 15.45
C SER A 17 3.21 5.46 15.36
N ILE A 18 3.72 5.26 14.17
CA ILE A 18 4.89 4.39 13.97
C ILE A 18 5.97 5.05 13.13
N GLY A 19 5.68 6.21 12.54
CA GLY A 19 6.63 6.88 11.67
C GLY A 19 6.57 6.32 10.26
N VAL A 20 6.77 7.20 9.27
CA VAL A 20 6.78 6.76 7.88
C VAL A 20 7.52 7.81 7.07
N ARG A 21 8.36 7.33 6.15
CA ARG A 21 9.09 8.21 5.25
C ARG A 21 8.46 8.21 3.87
N LEU A 22 8.06 7.03 3.40
CA LEU A 22 7.37 6.90 2.12
C LEU A 22 6.08 6.12 2.35
N PHE A 23 4.95 6.75 2.03
CA PHE A 23 3.65 6.15 2.24
C PHE A 23 2.87 6.17 0.93
N THR A 24 2.44 5.00 0.47
CA THR A 24 1.55 4.91 -0.68
C THR A 24 0.39 3.99 -0.35
N VAL A 25 -0.73 4.23 -1.02
CA VAL A 25 -1.92 3.38 -0.90
C VAL A 25 -2.26 2.89 -2.29
N LEU A 26 -2.34 1.58 -2.43
CA LEU A 26 -2.64 0.96 -3.73
C LEU A 26 -4.02 0.33 -3.68
N ALA A 27 -4.85 0.64 -4.68
CA ALA A 27 -6.15 0.00 -4.85
C ALA A 27 -5.97 -1.28 -5.67
N TRP A 28 -6.63 -2.35 -5.24
CA TRP A 28 -6.57 -3.64 -5.96
C TRP A 28 -7.72 -3.72 -6.94
N ILE A 29 -7.40 -3.89 -8.23
CA ILE A 29 -8.40 -3.97 -9.30
C ILE A 29 -8.40 -5.39 -9.84
N PRO A 30 -9.28 -6.27 -9.31
CA PRO A 30 -9.22 -7.69 -9.68
C PRO A 30 -9.48 -7.94 -11.17
N ALA A 31 -10.34 -7.13 -11.79
CA ALA A 31 -10.72 -7.36 -13.17
C ALA A 31 -9.52 -7.32 -14.11
N ARG A 32 -8.48 -6.57 -13.79
CA ARG A 32 -7.29 -6.53 -14.62
C ARG A 32 -6.02 -6.86 -13.86
N ARG A 33 -6.19 -7.42 -12.66
CA ARG A 33 -5.09 -7.87 -11.79
C ARG A 33 -4.02 -6.79 -11.70
N ALA A 34 -4.44 -5.60 -11.32
CA ALA A 34 -3.54 -4.45 -11.25
C ALA A 34 -3.68 -3.73 -9.92
N LEU A 35 -2.60 -3.06 -9.54
CA LEU A 35 -2.57 -2.18 -8.37
C LEU A 35 -2.51 -0.76 -8.87
N HIS A 36 -3.48 0.05 -8.45
CA HIS A 36 -3.63 1.44 -8.89
C HIS A 36 -3.30 2.35 -7.72
N ARG A 37 -2.32 3.26 -7.90
CA ARG A 37 -1.89 4.11 -6.79
C ARG A 37 -2.92 5.17 -6.49
N ALA A 38 -3.53 5.07 -5.31
CA ALA A 38 -4.60 5.97 -4.87
C ALA A 38 -4.05 7.18 -4.10
N HIS A 39 -2.89 7.03 -3.46
CA HIS A 39 -2.31 8.09 -2.63
C HIS A 39 -0.80 7.91 -2.58
N SER A 40 -0.09 9.02 -2.46
CA SER A 40 1.36 8.98 -2.38
C SER A 40 1.87 10.16 -1.57
N SER A 41 2.82 9.89 -0.67
CA SER A 41 3.52 10.95 0.04
C SER A 41 4.62 11.58 -0.82
N HIS A 42 4.96 10.92 -1.93
CA HIS A 42 6.01 11.40 -2.84
C HIS A 42 5.49 11.33 -4.27
N PRO A 43 4.55 12.24 -4.62
CA PRO A 43 3.89 12.13 -5.93
C PRO A 43 4.81 12.36 -7.13
N GLU A 44 5.97 12.95 -6.92
CA GLU A 44 6.92 13.10 -8.03
C GLU A 44 7.56 11.77 -8.40
N GLN A 45 7.97 10.99 -7.42
CA GLN A 45 8.58 9.69 -7.65
C GLN A 45 7.54 8.59 -7.81
N TYR A 46 6.42 8.73 -7.11
CA TYR A 46 5.34 7.74 -7.09
C TYR A 46 4.03 8.45 -7.39
N PRO A 47 3.74 8.74 -8.64
CA PRO A 47 2.54 9.54 -8.97
C PRO A 47 1.24 8.79 -8.70
N VAL A 48 0.25 9.55 -8.25
CA VAL A 48 -1.10 9.03 -8.09
C VAL A 48 -1.64 8.67 -9.47
N GLY A 49 -2.35 7.56 -9.54
CA GLY A 49 -2.90 7.08 -10.81
C GLY A 49 -2.04 6.08 -11.53
N GLY A 50 -0.78 5.92 -11.11
CA GLY A 50 0.06 4.91 -11.73
C GLY A 50 -0.44 3.50 -11.41
N GLU A 51 -0.31 2.60 -12.38
CA GLU A 51 -0.72 1.21 -12.18
C GLU A 51 0.42 0.27 -12.49
N LYS A 52 0.45 -0.87 -11.81
CA LYS A 52 1.37 -1.93 -12.13
C LYS A 52 0.62 -3.27 -12.08
N THR A 53 0.98 -4.14 -13.01
CA THR A 53 0.38 -5.45 -13.06
C THR A 53 1.10 -6.39 -12.11
N VAL A 54 0.46 -7.53 -11.86
CA VAL A 54 0.79 -8.39 -10.75
C VAL A 54 1.81 -9.46 -11.05
N GLU A 55 2.43 -9.45 -12.20
CA GLU A 55 3.35 -10.55 -12.53
C GLU A 55 4.65 -10.46 -11.77
N VAL A 56 4.91 -9.31 -11.14
CA VAL A 56 6.24 -9.03 -10.73
C VAL A 56 6.58 -9.23 -9.30
N ALA A 57 5.78 -9.24 -8.40
CA ALA A 57 6.15 -9.30 -6.99
C ALA A 57 5.37 -10.40 -6.29
N ALA A 58 5.58 -11.60 -6.76
CA ALA A 58 4.74 -12.73 -6.38
C ALA A 58 4.69 -12.94 -4.86
N GLY A 59 5.83 -12.79 -4.19
CA GLY A 59 5.88 -13.10 -2.77
C GLY A 59 4.95 -12.25 -1.91
N TRP A 60 5.06 -10.91 -2.03
CA TRP A 60 4.24 -10.07 -1.18
C TRP A 60 2.78 -10.04 -1.66
N LEU A 61 2.57 -10.24 -2.96
CA LEU A 61 1.21 -10.31 -3.47
C LEU A 61 0.47 -11.53 -2.94
N ASP A 62 1.13 -12.68 -2.95
CA ASP A 62 0.53 -13.87 -2.36
C ASP A 62 0.15 -13.62 -0.92
N ARG A 63 1.04 -12.97 -0.18
CA ARG A 63 0.78 -12.72 1.22
C ARG A 63 -0.35 -11.71 1.44
N CYS A 64 -0.31 -10.58 0.74
CA CYS A 64 -1.27 -9.52 0.97
C CYS A 64 -2.60 -9.76 0.28
N ILE A 65 -2.57 -10.26 -0.94
CA ILE A 65 -3.81 -10.40 -1.72
C ILE A 65 -4.45 -11.76 -1.50
N GLU A 66 -3.67 -12.84 -1.57
CA GLU A 66 -4.24 -14.18 -1.47
C GLU A 66 -4.45 -14.58 -0.02
N ALA A 67 -3.42 -14.44 0.81
CA ALA A 67 -3.51 -14.84 2.21
C ALA A 67 -4.11 -13.75 3.09
N LYS A 68 -4.18 -12.51 2.60
CA LYS A 68 -4.77 -11.38 3.31
C LYS A 68 -4.03 -11.09 4.62
N GLU A 69 -2.71 -11.21 4.57
CA GLU A 69 -1.83 -11.02 5.70
C GLU A 69 -0.83 -9.92 5.42
N PRO A 70 -0.31 -9.24 6.45
CA PRO A 70 0.73 -8.23 6.21
C PRO A 70 2.02 -8.86 5.74
N TYR A 71 2.78 -8.10 4.97
CA TYR A 71 4.15 -8.44 4.61
C TYR A 71 5.09 -7.49 5.33
N PHE A 72 6.20 -8.02 5.85
CA PHE A 72 7.18 -7.23 6.58
C PHE A 72 8.57 -7.49 6.02
N GLY A 73 9.25 -6.43 5.59
CA GLY A 73 10.63 -6.49 5.17
C GLY A 73 11.47 -5.60 6.09
N PRO A 74 12.26 -6.18 7.00
CA PRO A 74 12.92 -5.39 8.04
C PRO A 74 14.18 -4.67 7.59
N ASN A 75 14.78 -5.05 6.45
CA ASN A 75 16.07 -4.50 6.05
C ASN A 75 16.12 -4.39 4.53
N PRO A 76 17.15 -3.69 4.00
CA PRO A 76 17.27 -3.49 2.55
C PRO A 76 17.35 -4.77 1.74
N ALA A 77 17.93 -5.81 2.27
CA ALA A 77 18.02 -7.08 1.53
C ALA A 77 16.64 -7.64 1.25
N ALA A 78 15.73 -7.57 2.25
CA ALA A 78 14.36 -8.04 2.07
C ALA A 78 13.63 -7.19 1.03
N VAL A 79 13.85 -5.88 1.03
CA VAL A 79 13.22 -4.98 0.06
C VAL A 79 13.71 -5.31 -1.34
N ARG A 80 15.00 -5.54 -1.52
CA ARG A 80 15.57 -5.84 -2.84
C ARG A 80 15.04 -7.13 -3.43
N GLU A 81 14.73 -8.10 -2.59
CA GLU A 81 14.21 -9.37 -3.08
C GLU A 81 12.84 -9.25 -3.73
N ILE A 82 12.05 -8.28 -3.26
CA ILE A 82 10.65 -8.19 -3.62
C ILE A 82 10.37 -7.07 -4.63
N PHE A 83 11.05 -5.93 -4.49
CA PHE A 83 10.63 -4.73 -5.21
C PHE A 83 11.61 -4.36 -6.31
N ALA A 84 11.08 -4.28 -7.54
CA ALA A 84 11.90 -3.89 -8.69
C ALA A 84 12.43 -2.46 -8.55
N ASP A 85 11.71 -1.62 -7.83
CA ASP A 85 12.09 -0.21 -7.64
C ASP A 85 12.92 0.00 -6.38
N HIS A 86 13.65 -1.03 -5.93
CA HIS A 86 14.41 -0.94 -4.69
C HIS A 86 15.46 0.17 -4.71
N GLU A 87 16.00 0.51 -5.89
CA GLU A 87 16.98 1.59 -5.96
C GLU A 87 16.35 2.94 -5.61
N LEU A 88 15.13 3.19 -6.11
CA LEU A 88 14.42 4.41 -5.77
C LEU A 88 14.08 4.43 -4.30
N ILE A 89 13.63 3.29 -3.77
CA ILE A 89 13.31 3.18 -2.35
C ILE A 89 14.53 3.51 -1.50
N GLU A 90 15.69 2.98 -1.88
CA GLU A 90 16.93 3.24 -1.14
C GLU A 90 17.36 4.70 -1.26
N SER A 91 17.10 5.33 -2.41
CA SER A 91 17.46 6.73 -2.59
C SER A 91 16.64 7.65 -1.68
N LEU A 92 15.47 7.20 -1.23
CA LEU A 92 14.65 7.92 -0.27
C LEU A 92 15.00 7.55 1.17
N HIS A 93 16.09 6.81 1.35
CA HIS A 93 16.60 6.37 2.66
C HIS A 93 15.64 5.44 3.37
N CYS A 94 14.90 4.64 2.61
CA CYS A 94 14.02 3.62 3.16
C CYS A 94 14.70 2.27 3.09
N GLY A 95 14.61 1.51 4.17
CA GLY A 95 15.24 0.20 4.26
C GLY A 95 14.37 -0.81 4.98
N SER A 96 13.17 -0.44 5.39
CA SER A 96 12.21 -1.40 5.93
C SER A 96 10.83 -1.06 5.41
N ILE A 97 9.97 -2.07 5.31
CA ILE A 97 8.65 -1.91 4.72
C ILE A 97 7.62 -2.79 5.41
N ILE A 98 6.43 -2.22 5.61
CA ILE A 98 5.25 -2.97 6.00
C ILE A 98 4.22 -2.78 4.89
N ASN A 99 3.70 -3.89 4.38
CA ASN A 99 2.56 -3.87 3.46
C ASN A 99 1.38 -4.47 4.20
N VAL A 100 0.27 -3.75 4.25
CA VAL A 100 -0.91 -4.20 4.99
C VAL A 100 -2.11 -4.21 4.05
N PRO A 101 -2.80 -5.35 3.91
CA PRO A 101 -4.00 -5.38 3.08
C PRO A 101 -5.14 -4.61 3.76
N VAL A 102 -5.92 -3.91 2.94
CA VAL A 102 -7.13 -3.23 3.39
C VAL A 102 -8.31 -4.08 2.98
N LEU A 103 -9.08 -4.55 3.97
CA LEU A 103 -10.18 -5.46 3.72
C LEU A 103 -11.51 -4.73 3.81
N GLY A 104 -12.43 -5.07 2.93
CA GLY A 104 -13.79 -4.58 2.96
C GLY A 104 -14.72 -5.64 3.50
N GLU A 105 -16.01 -5.49 3.19
CA GLU A 105 -17.00 -6.46 3.62
C GLU A 105 -16.69 -7.85 3.08
N GLY A 106 -16.89 -8.88 3.92
CA GLY A 106 -16.63 -10.23 3.51
C GLY A 106 -15.16 -10.53 3.30
N ASP A 107 -14.30 -9.70 3.90
CA ASP A 107 -12.84 -9.84 3.79
C ASP A 107 -12.33 -9.75 2.36
N VAL A 108 -13.04 -8.98 1.52
CA VAL A 108 -12.58 -8.71 0.17
C VAL A 108 -11.43 -7.71 0.23
N VAL A 109 -10.34 -7.99 -0.48
CA VAL A 109 -9.20 -7.08 -0.50
C VAL A 109 -9.52 -5.88 -1.36
N LEU A 110 -9.46 -4.68 -0.78
CA LEU A 110 -9.68 -3.43 -1.48
C LEU A 110 -8.38 -2.81 -1.94
N GLY A 111 -7.29 -3.10 -1.27
CA GLY A 111 -6.01 -2.52 -1.61
C GLY A 111 -4.97 -2.85 -0.56
N VAL A 112 -3.85 -2.13 -0.62
CA VAL A 112 -2.70 -2.37 0.25
C VAL A 112 -2.12 -1.04 0.67
N LEU A 113 -1.78 -0.91 1.96
CA LEU A 113 -0.98 0.21 2.45
C LEU A 113 0.49 -0.18 2.34
N ASN A 114 1.31 0.72 1.81
CA ASN A 114 2.76 0.55 1.77
C ASN A 114 3.39 1.59 2.69
N ILE A 115 4.06 1.12 3.73
CA ILE A 115 4.61 1.97 4.78
C ILE A 115 6.11 1.69 4.86
N LEU A 116 6.93 2.68 4.50
CA LEU A 116 8.37 2.50 4.44
C LEU A 116 9.10 3.55 5.26
N ASP A 117 10.19 3.14 5.89
CA ASP A 117 11.06 4.05 6.63
C ASP A 117 12.46 3.45 6.66
N ALA A 118 13.34 4.04 7.45
CA ALA A 118 14.72 3.60 7.53
C ALA A 118 14.81 2.14 8.01
N GLU A 119 15.96 1.54 7.76
CA GLU A 119 16.22 0.17 8.20
C GLU A 119 15.94 0.02 9.69
N ASP A 120 15.32 -1.10 10.05
CA ASP A 120 15.02 -1.44 11.45
C ASP A 120 14.07 -0.47 12.15
N SER A 121 13.29 0.31 11.39
CA SER A 121 12.31 1.21 11.96
C SER A 121 11.07 0.51 12.51
N TYR A 122 10.79 -0.70 12.05
CA TYR A 122 9.53 -1.39 12.34
C TYR A 122 9.75 -2.72 13.01
N ASP A 123 8.76 -3.14 13.80
CA ASP A 123 8.75 -4.42 14.51
C ASP A 123 7.32 -4.95 14.55
N ASP A 124 7.10 -6.01 15.35
CA ASP A 124 5.77 -6.63 15.44
C ASP A 124 4.71 -5.66 15.92
N GLU A 125 5.08 -4.78 16.84
CA GLU A 125 4.12 -3.79 17.34
C GLU A 125 3.75 -2.80 16.23
N SER A 126 4.72 -2.41 15.42
CA SER A 126 4.45 -1.53 14.27
C SER A 126 3.44 -2.17 13.34
N ILE A 127 3.61 -3.47 13.07
CA ILE A 127 2.69 -4.19 12.20
C ILE A 127 1.29 -4.19 12.79
N SER A 128 1.17 -4.43 14.10
CA SER A 128 -0.15 -4.43 14.75
C SER A 128 -0.82 -3.09 14.64
N VAL A 129 -0.07 -2.00 14.84
CA VAL A 129 -0.62 -0.65 14.70
C VAL A 129 -1.07 -0.41 13.27
N ALA A 130 -0.24 -0.78 12.29
CA ALA A 130 -0.59 -0.60 10.89
C ALA A 130 -1.86 -1.36 10.53
N ARG A 131 -2.01 -2.59 11.04
CA ARG A 131 -3.23 -3.36 10.80
C ARG A 131 -4.45 -2.68 11.37
N SER A 132 -4.32 -2.04 12.53
CA SER A 132 -5.45 -1.36 13.15
C SER A 132 -5.83 -0.10 12.40
N LEU A 133 -4.90 0.50 11.69
CA LEU A 133 -5.16 1.72 10.91
C LEU A 133 -5.67 1.44 9.50
N ALA A 134 -5.37 0.26 8.97
CA ALA A 134 -5.72 -0.07 7.58
C ALA A 134 -7.21 0.11 7.26
N PRO A 135 -8.15 -0.25 8.15
CA PRO A 135 -9.57 -0.07 7.82
C PRO A 135 -9.98 1.36 7.54
N LEU A 136 -9.19 2.34 7.98
CA LEU A 136 -9.50 3.74 7.71
C LEU A 136 -9.39 4.07 6.23
N ALA A 137 -8.67 3.26 5.45
CA ALA A 137 -8.57 3.47 4.01
C ALA A 137 -9.73 2.83 3.24
N ALA A 138 -10.53 1.99 3.87
CA ALA A 138 -11.53 1.20 3.16
C ALA A 138 -12.56 2.04 2.42
N PRO A 139 -13.14 3.09 3.01
CA PRO A 139 -14.16 3.86 2.26
C PRO A 139 -13.61 4.48 0.99
N ALA A 140 -12.43 5.09 1.05
CA ALA A 140 -11.84 5.73 -0.12
C ALA A 140 -11.49 4.71 -1.19
N LEU A 141 -10.94 3.56 -0.78
CA LEU A 141 -10.58 2.52 -1.73
C LEU A 141 -11.81 1.88 -2.35
N ARG A 142 -12.84 1.65 -1.55
CA ARG A 142 -14.07 1.07 -2.08
C ARG A 142 -14.66 1.92 -3.19
N GLU A 143 -14.69 3.22 -2.97
CA GLU A 143 -15.22 4.14 -3.96
C GLU A 143 -14.37 4.17 -5.22
N LEU A 144 -13.06 4.21 -5.05
CA LEU A 144 -12.14 4.25 -6.18
C LEU A 144 -12.23 2.98 -7.01
N VAL A 145 -12.23 1.81 -6.36
CA VAL A 145 -12.32 0.53 -7.06
C VAL A 145 -13.62 0.45 -7.85
N ALA A 146 -14.73 0.91 -7.27
CA ALA A 146 -16.00 0.90 -7.97
C ALA A 146 -15.96 1.76 -9.23
N ARG A 147 -15.37 2.96 -9.13
CA ARG A 147 -15.25 3.84 -10.29
C ARG A 147 -14.37 3.24 -11.38
N LEU A 148 -13.26 2.67 -11.01
CA LEU A 148 -12.32 2.11 -11.98
C LEU A 148 -12.89 0.86 -12.65
N SER A 149 -13.65 0.07 -11.89
CA SER A 149 -14.28 -1.12 -12.45
C SER A 149 -15.34 -0.76 -13.49
N VAL A 150 -16.13 0.29 -13.20
CA VAL A 150 -17.13 0.76 -14.16
C VAL A 150 -16.46 1.28 -15.43
N GLN A 151 -15.41 2.07 -15.27
CA GLN A 151 -14.67 2.59 -16.42
C GLN A 151 -14.09 1.46 -17.26
N GLY A 152 -13.55 0.45 -16.60
CA GLY A 152 -13.00 -0.68 -17.31
C GLY A 152 -14.03 -1.44 -18.11
N SER A 153 -15.24 -1.59 -17.57
CA SER A 153 -16.27 -2.35 -18.26
C SER A 153 -16.87 -1.57 -19.42
N ARG A 154 -16.63 -0.27 -19.51
CA ARG A 154 -17.15 0.51 -20.63
C ARG A 154 -16.29 0.40 -21.87
N THR A 155 -15.07 -0.01 -21.73
CA THR A 155 -14.19 -0.12 -22.86
C THR A 155 -14.27 -1.51 -23.45
#